data_8a9338d90acd66f56fae08b176bc167e
#
_entry.id   8a9338d90acd66f56fae08b176bc167e
#
_cell.length_a   1.000
_cell.length_b   1.000
_cell.length_c   1.000
_cell.angle_alpha   90.00
_cell.angle_beta   90.00
_cell.angle_gamma   90.00
#
_symmetry.space_group_name_H-M   'P 1'
#
loop_
_entity.id
_entity.type
_entity.pdbx_description
1 polymer ?
#
loop_
_entity_poly.entity_id
_entity_poly.type
_entity_poly.pdbx_seq_one_letter_code
_entity_poly.pdbx_strand_id
1 'polypeptide(L)'
;MGIADFLAQKKTAQAKANLEAGQTFLANNAQKEGVVSLPSGLQYEVIHMGDGPKPTLHHKVTCHYHGTLIDGTVFDSSVQRQQPASFPLSAVIKGWTEALQLMPIGSKWRLFIPPQLGYGDRQVGSHIGPNSTLVFEVELISFT
;
A
#
# COMPACT_ATOMS: atom_id res chain seq x y z
N MET A 1 -2.74 -34.37 16.94
CA MET A 1 -2.52 -33.15 16.15
C MET A 1 -1.04 -32.83 16.11
N GLY A 2 -0.46 -32.68 14.92
CA GLY A 2 0.97 -32.41 14.77
C GLY A 2 1.28 -30.93 14.79
N ILE A 3 2.57 -30.59 14.84
CA ILE A 3 3.06 -29.22 14.82
C ILE A 3 2.61 -28.52 13.53
N ALA A 4 2.61 -29.22 12.40
CA ALA A 4 2.19 -28.66 11.12
C ALA A 4 0.72 -28.17 11.16
N ASP A 5 -0.16 -28.97 11.78
CA ASP A 5 -1.58 -28.59 11.94
C ASP A 5 -1.74 -27.38 12.86
N PHE A 6 -0.97 -27.34 13.95
CA PHE A 6 -1.00 -26.21 14.88
C PHE A 6 -0.53 -24.92 14.20
N LEU A 7 0.56 -24.99 13.43
CA LEU A 7 1.09 -23.83 12.70
C LEU A 7 0.12 -23.35 11.61
N ALA A 8 -0.54 -24.28 10.91
CA ALA A 8 -1.54 -23.94 9.91
C ALA A 8 -2.75 -23.24 10.54
N GLN A 9 -3.23 -23.71 11.67
CA GLN A 9 -4.32 -23.08 12.40
C GLN A 9 -3.95 -21.69 12.91
N LYS A 10 -2.72 -21.51 13.41
CA LYS A 10 -2.22 -20.23 13.87
C LYS A 10 -2.14 -19.23 12.72
N LYS A 11 -1.65 -19.65 11.56
CA LYS A 11 -1.57 -18.80 10.36
C LYS A 11 -2.95 -18.39 9.89
N THR A 12 -3.91 -19.31 9.88
CA THR A 12 -5.31 -19.01 9.50
C THR A 12 -5.94 -18.00 10.45
N ALA A 13 -5.72 -18.14 11.76
CA ALA A 13 -6.22 -17.21 12.76
C ALA A 13 -5.60 -15.82 12.58
N GLN A 14 -4.31 -15.75 12.28
CA GLN A 14 -3.63 -14.49 12.02
C GLN A 14 -4.17 -13.81 10.76
N ALA A 15 -4.38 -14.58 9.68
CA ALA A 15 -4.94 -14.06 8.43
C ALA A 15 -6.34 -13.48 8.66
N LYS A 16 -7.17 -14.17 9.42
CA LYS A 16 -8.52 -13.70 9.77
C LYS A 16 -8.47 -12.42 10.60
N ALA A 17 -7.61 -12.39 11.63
CA ALA A 17 -7.47 -11.23 12.49
C ALA A 17 -6.97 -10.00 11.70
N ASN A 18 -5.99 -10.21 10.82
CA ASN A 18 -5.47 -9.14 9.96
C ASN A 18 -6.54 -8.60 9.02
N LEU A 19 -7.34 -9.49 8.44
CA LEU A 19 -8.42 -9.09 7.54
C LEU A 19 -9.46 -8.24 8.27
N GLU A 20 -9.91 -8.70 9.43
CA GLU A 20 -10.92 -7.99 10.23
C GLU A 20 -10.40 -6.63 10.69
N ALA A 21 -9.16 -6.57 11.19
CA ALA A 21 -8.54 -5.32 11.63
C ALA A 21 -8.40 -4.33 10.46
N GLY A 22 -8.00 -4.82 9.30
CA GLY A 22 -7.88 -4.00 8.10
C GLY A 22 -9.21 -3.47 7.60
N GLN A 23 -10.24 -4.31 7.59
CA GLN A 23 -11.59 -3.90 7.19
C GLN A 23 -12.14 -2.81 8.13
N THR A 24 -11.96 -2.96 9.43
CA THR A 24 -12.36 -1.96 10.42
C THR A 24 -11.60 -0.66 10.22
N PHE A 25 -10.28 -0.75 10.02
CA PHE A 25 -9.44 0.40 9.76
C PHE A 25 -9.91 1.17 8.52
N LEU A 26 -10.16 0.46 7.41
CA LEU A 26 -10.58 1.09 6.15
C LEU A 26 -11.97 1.70 6.26
N ALA A 27 -12.90 1.04 6.96
CA ALA A 27 -14.24 1.57 7.17
C ALA A 27 -14.20 2.89 7.96
N ASN A 28 -13.41 2.95 9.02
CA ASN A 28 -13.22 4.16 9.80
C ASN A 28 -12.49 5.25 9.00
N ASN A 29 -11.48 4.84 8.24
CA ASN A 29 -10.67 5.77 7.44
C ASN A 29 -11.51 6.42 6.35
N ALA A 30 -12.46 5.70 5.77
CA ALA A 30 -13.35 6.24 4.72
C ALA A 30 -14.21 7.39 5.22
N GLN A 31 -14.44 7.50 6.53
CA GLN A 31 -15.23 8.57 7.13
C GLN A 31 -14.42 9.84 7.39
N LYS A 32 -13.10 9.78 7.26
CA LYS A 32 -12.24 10.95 7.51
C LYS A 32 -12.34 11.93 6.37
N GLU A 33 -12.37 13.21 6.70
CA GLU A 33 -12.32 14.28 5.71
C GLU A 33 -11.03 14.18 4.90
N GLY A 34 -11.14 14.36 3.58
CA GLY A 34 -10.00 14.31 2.68
C GLY A 34 -9.66 12.92 2.14
N VAL A 35 -10.26 11.87 2.69
CA VAL A 35 -10.03 10.50 2.21
C VAL A 35 -11.01 10.20 1.08
N VAL A 36 -10.47 9.74 -0.06
CA VAL A 36 -11.25 9.34 -1.23
C VAL A 36 -11.22 7.81 -1.33
N SER A 37 -12.39 7.21 -1.47
CA SER A 37 -12.52 5.76 -1.67
C SER A 37 -12.86 5.49 -3.13
N LEU A 38 -12.10 4.59 -3.75
CA LEU A 38 -12.32 4.18 -5.14
C LEU A 38 -13.09 2.86 -5.21
N PRO A 39 -13.75 2.56 -6.34
CA PRO A 39 -14.51 1.31 -6.47
C PRO A 39 -13.69 0.04 -6.27
N SER A 40 -12.38 0.09 -6.52
CA SER A 40 -11.48 -1.05 -6.32
C SER A 40 -11.26 -1.40 -4.85
N GLY A 41 -11.60 -0.48 -3.94
CA GLY A 41 -11.29 -0.59 -2.52
C GLY A 41 -10.08 0.22 -2.10
N LEU A 42 -9.31 0.76 -3.06
CA LEU A 42 -8.21 1.66 -2.75
C LEU A 42 -8.75 2.94 -2.13
N GLN A 43 -8.09 3.41 -1.08
CA GLN A 43 -8.36 4.73 -0.50
C GLN A 43 -7.09 5.57 -0.60
N TYR A 44 -7.26 6.88 -0.75
CA TYR A 44 -6.11 7.77 -0.74
C TYR A 44 -6.48 9.13 -0.12
N GLU A 45 -5.44 9.79 0.37
CA GLU A 45 -5.52 11.14 0.89
C GLU A 45 -4.42 11.98 0.23
N VAL A 46 -4.78 13.14 -0.32
CA VAL A 46 -3.81 14.02 -0.95
C VAL A 46 -3.11 14.83 0.13
N ILE A 47 -1.79 14.66 0.28
CA ILE A 47 -0.96 15.47 1.17
C ILE A 47 -0.52 16.73 0.41
N HIS A 48 -0.07 16.54 -0.84
CA HIS A 48 0.31 17.61 -1.74
C HIS A 48 -0.06 17.22 -3.16
N MET A 49 -0.76 18.10 -3.87
CA MET A 49 -1.12 17.86 -5.27
C MET A 49 -0.08 18.51 -6.18
N GLY A 50 0.59 17.68 -6.98
CA GLY A 50 1.50 18.17 -8.00
C GLY A 50 0.75 18.68 -9.23
N ASP A 51 1.49 19.28 -10.15
CA ASP A 51 0.94 19.87 -11.37
C ASP A 51 1.58 19.32 -12.65
N GLY A 52 2.43 18.32 -12.55
CA GLY A 52 3.07 17.70 -13.70
C GLY A 52 2.18 16.68 -14.41
N PRO A 53 2.70 16.03 -15.44
CA PRO A 53 1.96 14.98 -16.14
C PRO A 53 1.78 13.73 -15.27
N LYS A 54 0.83 12.91 -15.65
CA LYS A 54 0.53 11.63 -14.98
C LYS A 54 1.16 10.47 -15.76
N PRO A 55 1.76 9.48 -15.07
CA PRO A 55 2.28 8.31 -15.76
C PRO A 55 1.16 7.38 -16.24
N THR A 56 1.50 6.49 -17.17
CA THR A 56 0.64 5.39 -17.60
C THR A 56 1.28 4.07 -17.21
N LEU A 57 0.55 2.97 -17.44
CA LEU A 57 1.02 1.63 -17.13
C LEU A 57 2.37 1.28 -17.78
N HIS A 58 2.70 1.93 -18.89
CA HIS A 58 3.91 1.63 -19.67
C HIS A 58 5.15 2.40 -19.17
N HIS A 59 4.99 3.26 -18.19
CA HIS A 59 6.09 4.08 -17.67
C HIS A 59 6.81 3.42 -16.50
N LYS A 60 8.07 3.84 -16.31
CA LYS A 60 8.86 3.55 -15.13
C LYS A 60 8.82 4.78 -14.23
N VAL A 61 8.38 4.61 -12.99
CA VAL A 61 8.22 5.71 -12.05
C VAL A 61 9.38 5.75 -11.07
N THR A 62 9.75 6.97 -10.65
CA THR A 62 10.73 7.21 -9.59
C THR A 62 10.02 7.88 -8.44
N CYS A 63 10.07 7.26 -7.26
CA CYS A 63 9.29 7.68 -6.10
C CYS A 63 10.12 7.63 -4.82
N HIS A 64 9.78 8.53 -3.89
CA HIS A 64 10.04 8.28 -2.48
C HIS A 64 8.80 7.66 -1.87
N TYR A 65 8.98 6.72 -0.96
CA TYR A 65 7.85 6.09 -0.29
C TYR A 65 8.21 5.67 1.13
N HIS A 66 7.18 5.56 1.95
CA HIS A 66 7.28 5.11 3.33
C HIS A 66 6.07 4.21 3.61
N GLY A 67 6.33 2.92 3.82
CA GLY A 67 5.27 1.92 3.99
C GLY A 67 5.18 1.43 5.42
N THR A 68 3.96 1.40 5.94
CA THR A 68 3.66 0.91 7.28
C THR A 68 2.48 -0.05 7.26
N LEU A 69 2.40 -0.87 8.30
CA LEU A 69 1.18 -1.58 8.66
C LEU A 69 0.22 -0.62 9.36
N ILE A 70 -1.02 -1.04 9.59
CA ILE A 70 -2.02 -0.17 10.24
C ILE A 70 -1.67 0.14 11.70
N ASP A 71 -0.79 -0.64 12.33
CA ASP A 71 -0.29 -0.38 13.68
C ASP A 71 0.92 0.56 13.71
N GLY A 72 1.37 1.04 12.55
CA GLY A 72 2.51 1.95 12.45
C GLY A 72 3.86 1.27 12.25
N THR A 73 3.92 -0.05 12.23
CA THR A 73 5.17 -0.77 11.99
C THR A 73 5.68 -0.46 10.58
N VAL A 74 6.90 0.08 10.47
CA VAL A 74 7.54 0.36 9.17
C VAL A 74 8.08 -0.93 8.59
N PHE A 75 7.67 -1.28 7.37
CA PHE A 75 8.20 -2.47 6.69
C PHE A 75 9.14 -2.14 5.54
N ASP A 76 9.06 -0.95 4.99
CA ASP A 76 9.95 -0.50 3.91
C ASP A 76 9.87 1.01 3.77
N SER A 77 11.01 1.68 3.53
CA SER A 77 11.02 3.13 3.38
C SER A 77 12.24 3.59 2.60
N SER A 78 12.01 4.15 1.41
CA SER A 78 13.06 4.81 0.64
C SER A 78 13.51 6.10 1.32
N VAL A 79 12.62 6.75 2.08
CA VAL A 79 12.91 7.97 2.83
C VAL A 79 13.95 7.68 3.90
N GLN A 80 13.80 6.58 4.64
CA GLN A 80 14.77 6.17 5.66
C GLN A 80 16.12 5.80 5.04
N ARG A 81 16.12 5.23 3.83
CA ARG A 81 17.35 4.92 3.08
C ARG A 81 17.95 6.16 2.42
N GLN A 82 17.25 7.28 2.38
CA GLN A 82 17.65 8.53 1.75
C GLN A 82 17.97 8.35 0.24
N GLN A 83 17.22 7.46 -0.42
CA GLN A 83 17.43 7.15 -1.83
C GLN A 83 16.10 6.78 -2.50
N PRO A 84 15.63 7.55 -3.49
CA PRO A 84 14.42 7.20 -4.23
C PRO A 84 14.60 5.87 -4.95
N ALA A 85 13.48 5.20 -5.21
CA ALA A 85 13.47 3.95 -5.93
C ALA A 85 12.71 4.11 -7.24
N SER A 86 13.10 3.32 -8.25
CA SER A 86 12.47 3.32 -9.57
C SER A 86 11.89 1.96 -9.87
N PHE A 87 10.65 1.95 -10.38
CA PHE A 87 9.91 0.73 -10.67
C PHE A 87 9.15 0.85 -11.98
N PRO A 88 9.07 -0.23 -12.80
CA PRO A 88 8.04 -0.30 -13.84
C PRO A 88 6.65 -0.29 -13.18
N LEU A 89 5.76 0.55 -13.67
CA LEU A 89 4.43 0.69 -13.05
C LEU A 89 3.60 -0.58 -13.18
N SER A 90 3.89 -1.41 -14.16
CA SER A 90 3.25 -2.73 -14.35
C SER A 90 3.76 -3.81 -13.40
N ALA A 91 4.86 -3.57 -12.67
CA ALA A 91 5.52 -4.58 -11.84
C ALA A 91 5.33 -4.36 -10.33
N VAL A 92 4.60 -3.33 -9.92
CA VAL A 92 4.33 -3.04 -8.52
C VAL A 92 2.98 -3.59 -8.09
N ILE A 93 2.67 -3.56 -6.80
CA ILE A 93 1.37 -4.01 -6.30
C ILE A 93 0.24 -3.20 -6.93
N LYS A 94 -0.93 -3.82 -7.08
CA LYS A 94 -2.06 -3.24 -7.82
C LYS A 94 -2.50 -1.88 -7.28
N GLY A 95 -2.45 -1.68 -5.97
CA GLY A 95 -2.80 -0.39 -5.36
C GLY A 95 -1.89 0.73 -5.83
N TRP A 96 -0.60 0.47 -5.99
CA TRP A 96 0.34 1.43 -6.53
C TRP A 96 0.09 1.68 -8.03
N THR A 97 -0.15 0.62 -8.79
CA THR A 97 -0.43 0.74 -10.23
C THR A 97 -1.63 1.65 -10.47
N GLU A 98 -2.68 1.48 -9.68
CA GLU A 98 -3.88 2.31 -9.80
C GLU A 98 -3.61 3.75 -9.35
N ALA A 99 -3.04 3.93 -8.16
CA ALA A 99 -2.86 5.26 -7.57
C ALA A 99 -1.91 6.13 -8.37
N LEU A 100 -0.76 5.59 -8.81
CA LEU A 100 0.27 6.38 -9.49
C LEU A 100 -0.20 6.90 -10.85
N GLN A 101 -1.12 6.20 -11.52
CA GLN A 101 -1.71 6.69 -12.77
C GLN A 101 -2.65 7.89 -12.54
N LEU A 102 -3.08 8.12 -11.31
CA LEU A 102 -3.90 9.25 -10.92
C LEU A 102 -3.09 10.43 -10.40
N MET A 103 -1.81 10.21 -10.09
CA MET A 103 -0.95 11.20 -9.44
C MET A 103 -0.15 12.01 -10.47
N PRO A 104 -0.35 13.34 -10.53
CA PRO A 104 0.59 14.20 -11.28
C PRO A 104 1.98 14.17 -10.64
N ILE A 105 3.03 14.34 -11.45
CA ILE A 105 4.40 14.52 -10.95
C ILE A 105 4.42 15.68 -9.95
N GLY A 106 5.11 15.50 -8.83
CA GLY A 106 5.17 16.43 -7.72
C GLY A 106 4.16 16.15 -6.64
N SER A 107 3.24 15.19 -6.86
CA SER A 107 2.25 14.82 -5.84
C SER A 107 2.86 13.98 -4.74
N LYS A 108 2.33 14.18 -3.53
CA LYS A 108 2.57 13.29 -2.39
C LYS A 108 1.22 12.91 -1.83
N TRP A 109 0.92 11.61 -1.88
CA TRP A 109 -0.36 11.06 -1.42
C TRP A 109 -0.11 10.00 -0.36
N ARG A 110 -1.08 9.84 0.53
CA ARG A 110 -1.12 8.68 1.43
C ARG A 110 -2.11 7.68 0.85
N LEU A 111 -1.65 6.45 0.67
CA LEU A 111 -2.44 5.36 0.09
C LEU A 111 -2.80 4.38 1.19
N PHE A 112 -4.04 3.91 1.18
CA PHE A 112 -4.53 2.88 2.10
C PHE A 112 -4.96 1.70 1.24
N ILE A 113 -4.20 0.62 1.29
CA ILE A 113 -4.26 -0.47 0.30
C ILE A 113 -4.80 -1.73 0.97
N PRO A 114 -6.02 -2.18 0.60
CA PRO A 114 -6.54 -3.45 1.11
C PRO A 114 -5.73 -4.62 0.56
N PRO A 115 -5.78 -5.80 1.21
CA PRO A 115 -4.92 -6.92 0.83
C PRO A 115 -5.08 -7.37 -0.62
N GLN A 116 -6.27 -7.30 -1.22
CA GLN A 116 -6.48 -7.71 -2.61
C GLN A 116 -5.75 -6.81 -3.63
N LEU A 117 -5.35 -5.61 -3.21
CA LEU A 117 -4.55 -4.69 -4.02
C LEU A 117 -3.10 -4.61 -3.55
N GLY A 118 -2.74 -5.36 -2.53
CA GLY A 118 -1.40 -5.48 -1.97
C GLY A 118 -0.85 -6.88 -2.18
N TYR A 119 -0.51 -7.55 -1.09
CA TYR A 119 0.10 -8.88 -1.13
C TYR A 119 -0.87 -10.03 -0.87
N GLY A 120 -2.17 -9.74 -0.72
CA GLY A 120 -3.19 -10.76 -0.53
C GLY A 120 -2.96 -11.56 0.75
N ASP A 121 -3.11 -12.88 0.65
CA ASP A 121 -2.96 -13.81 1.77
C ASP A 121 -1.52 -14.28 1.98
N ARG A 122 -0.54 -13.61 1.35
CA ARG A 122 0.87 -14.00 1.44
C ARG A 122 1.54 -13.34 2.62
N GLN A 123 2.47 -14.08 3.22
CA GLN A 123 3.46 -13.54 4.15
C GLN A 123 4.60 -12.94 3.33
N VAL A 124 4.95 -11.67 3.56
CA VAL A 124 6.05 -10.99 2.86
C VAL A 124 7.04 -10.47 3.89
N GLY A 125 8.25 -11.02 3.87
CA GLY A 125 9.27 -10.66 4.86
C GLY A 125 8.83 -10.99 6.27
N SER A 126 9.36 -10.28 7.25
CA SER A 126 9.10 -10.51 8.67
C SER A 126 7.94 -9.68 9.22
N HIS A 127 7.46 -8.68 8.48
CA HIS A 127 6.49 -7.71 8.99
C HIS A 127 5.10 -7.83 8.36
N ILE A 128 5.02 -8.14 7.06
CA ILE A 128 3.74 -8.18 6.35
C ILE A 128 3.17 -9.58 6.44
N GLY A 129 2.21 -9.78 7.34
CA GLY A 129 1.49 -11.03 7.48
C GLY A 129 0.41 -11.18 6.41
N PRO A 130 -0.26 -12.35 6.35
CA PRO A 130 -1.33 -12.58 5.37
C PRO A 130 -2.50 -11.63 5.62
N ASN A 131 -3.14 -11.20 4.54
CA ASN A 131 -4.31 -10.29 4.54
C ASN A 131 -4.05 -8.96 5.26
N SER A 132 -2.82 -8.43 5.16
CA SER A 132 -2.49 -7.13 5.74
C SER A 132 -2.98 -5.99 4.87
N THR A 133 -3.57 -4.98 5.50
CA THR A 133 -3.83 -3.68 4.90
C THR A 133 -2.57 -2.84 5.05
N LEU A 134 -2.17 -2.16 3.98
CA LEU A 134 -0.92 -1.42 3.92
C LEU A 134 -1.19 0.08 3.83
N VAL A 135 -0.33 0.88 4.47
CA VAL A 135 -0.38 2.34 4.39
C VAL A 135 0.93 2.82 3.80
N PHE A 136 0.86 3.58 2.71
CA PHE A 136 2.03 4.17 2.08
C PHE A 136 1.88 5.67 1.96
N GLU A 137 2.94 6.41 2.29
CA GLU A 137 3.11 7.76 1.78
C GLU A 137 4.00 7.66 0.55
N VAL A 138 3.52 8.17 -0.59
CA VAL A 138 4.22 8.08 -1.86
C VAL A 138 4.34 9.47 -2.47
N GLU A 139 5.57 9.82 -2.83
CA GLU A 139 5.86 11.05 -3.58
C GLU A 139 6.31 10.65 -4.98
N LEU A 140 5.56 11.07 -6.00
CA LEU A 140 5.94 10.82 -7.39
C LEU A 140 6.89 11.91 -7.87
N ILE A 141 8.16 11.55 -8.06
CA ILE A 141 9.22 12.48 -8.42
C ILE A 141 9.29 12.66 -9.94
N SER A 142 9.30 11.54 -10.68
CA SER A 142 9.41 11.57 -12.14
C SER A 142 9.01 10.22 -12.73
N PHE A 143 8.91 10.19 -14.06
CA PHE A 143 8.75 8.92 -14.80
C PHE A 143 9.38 9.02 -16.19
N THR A 144 9.69 7.87 -16.75
CA THR A 144 10.27 7.77 -18.11
C THR A 144 9.54 6.74 -18.95
#